data_894c6acf2f20623434e823d383f2dfdb
#
_entry.id   894c6acf2f20623434e823d383f2dfdb
#
_cell.length_a   1.000
_cell.length_b   1.000
_cell.length_c   1.000
_cell.angle_alpha   90.00
_cell.angle_beta   90.00
_cell.angle_gamma   90.00
#
_symmetry.space_group_name_H-M   'P 1'
#
loop_
_entity.id
_entity.type
_entity.pdbx_description
1 polymer ?
#
loop_
_entity_poly.entity_id
_entity_poly.type
_entity_poly.pdbx_seq_one_letter_code
_entity_poly.pdbx_strand_id
1 'polypeptide(L)'
;TIAARERLDLGVGNLVNRNHSLIMSLGDIYIGGKLNENNQATGYANSIDNGSATIEALGSGWIKTHHLLNQDLHLKLGKKVEKERIDEYSLGSDTHRYREGRDGHFYINNGSRSRHSYLKLNDGSRIAGEGWKRWHYTRTTTTSTIEHQDPAKILIGGELHLSGEDLHNKQSQILVGQKVLLDDKVFTQSTNDRLRSSKSKLENDDLIGNIDITDQGEFVQEK
;
A
#
# COMPACT_ATOMS: atom_id res chain seq x y z
N THR A 1 17.97 -9.06 -19.84
CA THR A 1 16.71 -9.78 -20.11
C THR A 1 16.99 -11.27 -20.24
N ILE A 2 16.16 -12.08 -19.61
CA ILE A 2 16.06 -13.54 -19.82
C ILE A 2 14.66 -13.79 -20.37
N ALA A 3 14.53 -14.51 -21.48
CA ALA A 3 13.23 -14.77 -22.06
C ALA A 3 13.12 -16.19 -22.60
N ALA A 4 11.95 -16.81 -22.42
CA ALA A 4 11.59 -18.10 -22.99
C ALA A 4 10.23 -18.05 -23.68
N ARG A 5 10.04 -18.89 -24.71
CA ARG A 5 8.79 -18.91 -25.47
C ARG A 5 7.70 -19.74 -24.78
N GLU A 6 8.04 -20.89 -24.25
CA GLU A 6 7.02 -21.84 -23.76
C GLU A 6 7.15 -22.06 -22.27
N ARG A 7 8.37 -22.29 -21.78
CA ARG A 7 8.67 -22.60 -20.39
C ARG A 7 10.03 -22.06 -20.00
N LEU A 8 10.14 -21.47 -18.84
CA LEU A 8 11.39 -21.01 -18.25
C LEU A 8 11.62 -21.71 -16.91
N ASP A 9 12.70 -22.49 -16.82
CA ASP A 9 13.13 -23.11 -15.58
C ASP A 9 14.43 -22.44 -15.11
N LEU A 10 14.42 -21.87 -13.92
CA LEU A 10 15.57 -21.26 -13.25
C LEU A 10 15.91 -22.04 -11.98
N GLY A 11 17.03 -22.77 -12.02
CA GLY A 11 17.62 -23.39 -10.85
C GLY A 11 18.77 -22.55 -10.33
N VAL A 12 18.53 -21.75 -9.30
CA VAL A 12 19.48 -20.73 -8.82
C VAL A 12 19.53 -20.67 -7.29
N GLY A 13 20.74 -20.50 -6.74
CA GLY A 13 20.87 -20.25 -5.29
C GLY A 13 20.33 -18.89 -4.92
N ASN A 14 20.77 -17.83 -5.63
CA ASN A 14 20.31 -16.47 -5.43
C ASN A 14 19.97 -15.83 -6.77
N LEU A 15 18.78 -15.26 -6.88
CA LEU A 15 18.33 -14.53 -8.06
C LEU A 15 18.28 -13.03 -7.74
N VAL A 16 18.99 -12.24 -8.53
CA VAL A 16 18.93 -10.78 -8.43
C VAL A 16 18.47 -10.22 -9.77
N ASN A 17 17.28 -9.65 -9.79
CA ASN A 17 16.67 -9.00 -10.93
C ASN A 17 16.43 -7.54 -10.59
N ARG A 18 17.15 -6.60 -11.18
CA ARG A 18 17.12 -5.19 -10.74
C ARG A 18 17.16 -4.21 -11.90
N ASN A 19 16.75 -2.98 -11.62
CA ASN A 19 16.92 -1.82 -12.51
C ASN A 19 16.34 -2.06 -13.91
N HIS A 20 15.04 -2.29 -13.99
CA HIS A 20 14.28 -2.52 -15.23
C HIS A 20 14.67 -3.79 -16.00
N SER A 21 15.37 -4.69 -15.34
CA SER A 21 15.65 -6.02 -15.91
C SER A 21 14.35 -6.82 -16.05
N LEU A 22 14.30 -7.66 -17.06
CA LEU A 22 13.15 -8.50 -17.39
C LEU A 22 13.53 -9.97 -17.40
N ILE A 23 12.79 -10.78 -16.66
CA ILE A 23 12.76 -12.23 -16.74
C ILE A 23 11.35 -12.61 -17.17
N MET A 24 11.21 -13.26 -18.34
CA MET A 24 9.88 -13.56 -18.86
C MET A 24 9.75 -14.92 -19.51
N SER A 25 8.53 -15.46 -19.46
CA SER A 25 8.09 -16.60 -20.23
C SER A 25 6.77 -16.30 -20.93
N LEU A 26 6.62 -16.64 -22.21
CA LEU A 26 5.30 -16.58 -22.87
C LEU A 26 4.39 -17.74 -22.45
N GLY A 27 4.92 -18.76 -21.80
CA GLY A 27 4.19 -19.80 -21.11
C GLY A 27 4.47 -19.74 -19.62
N ASP A 28 4.84 -20.87 -19.04
CA ASP A 28 5.05 -21.00 -17.60
C ASP A 28 6.45 -20.59 -17.14
N ILE A 29 6.57 -20.21 -15.87
CA ILE A 29 7.85 -19.94 -15.21
C ILE A 29 8.00 -20.79 -13.94
N TYR A 30 9.20 -21.39 -13.78
CA TYR A 30 9.56 -22.17 -12.61
C TYR A 30 10.87 -21.65 -12.04
N ILE A 31 10.89 -21.25 -10.78
CA ILE A 31 12.09 -20.78 -10.08
C ILE A 31 12.30 -21.63 -8.83
N GLY A 32 13.47 -22.22 -8.70
CA GLY A 32 13.87 -23.06 -7.56
C GLY A 32 15.37 -23.02 -7.34
N GLY A 33 15.85 -23.83 -6.38
CA GLY A 33 17.25 -23.82 -5.95
C GLY A 33 18.24 -24.49 -6.90
N LYS A 34 17.78 -25.43 -7.73
CA LYS A 34 18.60 -26.17 -8.69
C LYS A 34 17.76 -26.75 -9.83
N LEU A 35 18.41 -27.17 -10.88
CA LEU A 35 17.79 -27.99 -11.93
C LEU A 35 18.01 -29.49 -11.61
N ASN A 36 17.01 -30.30 -11.91
CA ASN A 36 17.13 -31.76 -11.89
C ASN A 36 17.73 -32.29 -13.20
N GLU A 37 17.84 -33.62 -13.33
CA GLU A 37 18.37 -34.29 -14.51
C GLU A 37 17.58 -34.00 -15.80
N ASN A 38 16.32 -33.59 -15.68
CA ASN A 38 15.46 -33.21 -16.79
C ASN A 38 15.46 -31.68 -17.05
N ASN A 39 16.42 -30.94 -16.50
CA ASN A 39 16.53 -29.48 -16.56
C ASN A 39 15.28 -28.74 -16.00
N GLN A 40 14.58 -29.32 -15.03
CA GLN A 40 13.43 -28.69 -14.37
C GLN A 40 13.84 -28.10 -13.03
N ALA A 41 13.32 -26.93 -12.73
CA ALA A 41 13.58 -26.23 -11.48
C ALA A 41 13.00 -27.00 -10.28
N THR A 42 13.82 -27.25 -9.27
CA THR A 42 13.48 -28.01 -8.06
C THR A 42 14.13 -27.41 -6.82
N GLY A 43 13.62 -27.78 -5.64
CA GLY A 43 14.13 -27.25 -4.37
C GLY A 43 13.84 -25.77 -4.21
N TYR A 44 14.43 -25.17 -3.18
CA TYR A 44 14.24 -23.75 -2.84
C TYR A 44 15.48 -22.93 -3.20
N ALA A 45 15.30 -21.83 -3.88
CA ALA A 45 16.33 -20.79 -3.96
C ALA A 45 16.58 -20.21 -2.55
N ASN A 46 17.78 -19.77 -2.27
CA ASN A 46 18.06 -19.10 -1.01
C ASN A 46 17.34 -17.74 -0.97
N SER A 47 17.44 -16.98 -2.06
CA SER A 47 16.78 -15.69 -2.16
C SER A 47 16.42 -15.32 -3.60
N ILE A 48 15.33 -14.56 -3.72
CA ILE A 48 14.93 -13.86 -4.94
C ILE A 48 14.77 -12.39 -4.57
N ASP A 49 15.56 -11.52 -5.20
CA ASP A 49 15.49 -10.08 -5.05
C ASP A 49 15.08 -9.47 -6.40
N ASN A 50 13.83 -9.03 -6.48
CA ASN A 50 13.27 -8.33 -7.63
C ASN A 50 13.11 -6.85 -7.27
N GLY A 51 14.06 -6.05 -7.70
CA GLY A 51 14.16 -4.63 -7.35
C GLY A 51 13.94 -3.71 -8.54
N SER A 52 12.85 -2.96 -8.59
CA SER A 52 12.47 -2.11 -9.71
C SER A 52 12.67 -2.82 -11.07
N ALA A 53 12.19 -4.06 -11.15
CA ALA A 53 12.37 -4.96 -12.27
C ALA A 53 11.15 -5.86 -12.45
N THR A 54 11.09 -6.65 -13.51
CA THR A 54 9.91 -7.45 -13.83
C THR A 54 10.26 -8.94 -13.93
N ILE A 55 9.45 -9.77 -13.28
CA ILE A 55 9.35 -11.21 -13.52
C ILE A 55 7.95 -11.46 -14.08
N GLU A 56 7.84 -12.06 -15.27
CA GLU A 56 6.59 -12.20 -15.99
C GLU A 56 6.40 -13.60 -16.57
N ALA A 57 5.22 -14.15 -16.42
CA ALA A 57 4.78 -15.34 -17.14
C ALA A 57 3.36 -15.10 -17.67
N LEU A 58 3.13 -15.36 -18.95
CA LEU A 58 1.76 -15.33 -19.51
C LEU A 58 0.96 -16.57 -19.09
N GLY A 59 1.63 -17.67 -18.80
CA GLY A 59 1.07 -18.86 -18.16
C GLY A 59 1.09 -18.77 -16.65
N SER A 60 1.35 -19.89 -15.99
CA SER A 60 1.42 -19.99 -14.53
C SER A 60 2.85 -19.87 -14.01
N GLY A 61 2.98 -19.54 -12.73
CA GLY A 61 4.26 -19.36 -12.06
C GLY A 61 4.42 -20.27 -10.85
N TRP A 62 5.58 -20.95 -10.74
CA TRP A 62 5.98 -21.71 -9.56
C TRP A 62 7.27 -21.13 -9.01
N ILE A 63 7.19 -20.46 -7.87
CA ILE A 63 8.32 -19.80 -7.22
C ILE A 63 8.56 -20.46 -5.87
N LYS A 64 9.72 -21.12 -5.74
CA LYS A 64 10.16 -21.76 -4.49
C LYS A 64 11.45 -21.10 -4.01
N THR A 65 11.37 -20.38 -2.91
CA THR A 65 12.51 -19.67 -2.34
C THR A 65 12.38 -19.53 -0.83
N HIS A 66 13.48 -19.47 -0.08
CA HIS A 66 13.41 -19.15 1.33
C HIS A 66 13.03 -17.68 1.53
N HIS A 67 13.59 -16.77 0.75
CA HIS A 67 13.32 -15.34 0.90
C HIS A 67 12.96 -14.72 -0.45
N LEU A 68 11.81 -14.07 -0.52
CA LEU A 68 11.38 -13.29 -1.68
C LEU A 68 11.26 -11.82 -1.29
N LEU A 69 12.01 -10.98 -1.96
CA LEU A 69 11.93 -9.53 -1.84
C LEU A 69 11.55 -8.92 -3.19
N ASN A 70 10.35 -8.35 -3.27
CA ASN A 70 9.87 -7.59 -4.42
C ASN A 70 9.73 -6.13 -3.98
N GLN A 71 10.60 -5.24 -4.45
CA GLN A 71 10.71 -3.90 -3.89
C GLN A 71 10.97 -2.80 -4.91
N ASP A 72 10.47 -1.63 -4.63
CA ASP A 72 10.84 -0.40 -5.32
C ASP A 72 12.19 0.11 -4.77
N LEU A 73 13.21 0.13 -5.63
CA LEU A 73 14.56 0.62 -5.29
C LEU A 73 14.70 2.14 -5.47
N HIS A 74 13.74 2.77 -6.14
CA HIS A 74 13.83 4.17 -6.55
C HIS A 74 12.76 5.04 -5.90
N LEU A 75 12.04 4.50 -4.91
CA LEU A 75 11.03 5.25 -4.17
C LEU A 75 11.62 6.52 -3.56
N LYS A 76 11.04 7.66 -3.90
CA LYS A 76 11.36 8.95 -3.28
C LYS A 76 10.11 9.54 -2.65
N LEU A 77 10.24 9.87 -1.37
CA LEU A 77 9.20 10.54 -0.62
C LEU A 77 9.52 12.04 -0.52
N GLY A 78 8.52 12.85 -0.84
CA GLY A 78 8.52 14.27 -0.64
C GLY A 78 7.63 14.70 0.51
N LYS A 79 7.50 16.00 0.68
CA LYS A 79 6.63 16.61 1.67
C LYS A 79 5.78 17.67 1.03
N LYS A 80 4.46 17.54 1.18
CA LYS A 80 3.50 18.60 0.84
C LYS A 80 3.20 19.37 2.11
N VAL A 81 3.40 20.68 2.07
CA VAL A 81 3.11 21.58 3.19
C VAL A 81 1.93 22.44 2.79
N GLU A 82 0.83 22.31 3.49
CA GLU A 82 -0.36 23.13 3.33
C GLU A 82 -0.50 24.06 4.52
N LYS A 83 -0.77 25.33 4.25
CA LYS A 83 -1.02 26.33 5.27
C LYS A 83 -2.43 26.87 5.10
N GLU A 84 -3.18 26.79 6.18
CA GLU A 84 -4.56 27.24 6.23
C GLU A 84 -4.73 28.26 7.35
N ARG A 85 -5.30 29.42 7.04
CA ARG A 85 -5.70 30.40 8.07
C ARG A 85 -7.06 30.01 8.62
N ILE A 86 -7.15 29.92 9.92
CA ILE A 86 -8.33 29.49 10.61
C ILE A 86 -8.80 30.60 11.55
N ASP A 87 -10.07 30.95 11.40
CA ASP A 87 -10.82 31.77 12.33
C ASP A 87 -11.89 30.92 13.00
N GLU A 88 -11.87 30.86 14.32
CA GLU A 88 -12.84 30.16 15.13
C GLU A 88 -13.37 31.07 16.21
N TYR A 89 -14.62 30.85 16.59
CA TYR A 89 -15.30 31.62 17.61
C TYR A 89 -15.87 30.69 18.68
N SER A 90 -15.76 31.08 19.95
CA SER A 90 -16.39 30.42 21.07
C SER A 90 -17.14 31.43 21.96
N LEU A 91 -18.26 31.04 22.55
CA LEU A 91 -19.05 31.90 23.41
C LEU A 91 -18.71 31.66 24.88
N GLY A 92 -18.28 32.70 25.60
CA GLY A 92 -18.05 32.65 27.04
C GLY A 92 -17.07 31.59 27.47
N SER A 93 -17.51 30.68 28.33
CA SER A 93 -16.76 29.53 28.84
C SER A 93 -16.96 28.25 28.02
N ASP A 94 -17.71 28.32 26.92
CA ASP A 94 -17.92 27.18 26.05
C ASP A 94 -16.57 26.74 25.44
N THR A 95 -16.29 25.46 25.49
CA THR A 95 -15.13 24.86 24.89
C THR A 95 -15.33 24.57 23.41
N HIS A 96 -16.57 24.60 22.93
CA HIS A 96 -16.89 24.39 21.53
C HIS A 96 -16.45 25.59 20.69
N ARG A 97 -15.73 25.32 19.62
CA ARG A 97 -15.24 26.31 18.67
C ARG A 97 -15.91 26.13 17.33
N TYR A 98 -16.54 27.18 16.88
CA TYR A 98 -17.20 27.25 15.58
C TYR A 98 -16.28 27.91 14.58
N ARG A 99 -16.02 27.22 13.48
CA ARG A 99 -15.13 27.72 12.45
C ARG A 99 -15.89 28.58 11.45
N GLU A 100 -15.36 29.80 11.22
CA GLU A 100 -15.90 30.72 10.23
C GLU A 100 -15.91 30.08 8.83
N GLY A 101 -17.05 30.16 8.14
CA GLY A 101 -17.23 29.62 6.80
C GLY A 101 -17.50 28.11 6.73
N ARG A 102 -17.08 27.32 7.76
CA ARG A 102 -17.36 25.88 7.82
C ARG A 102 -18.61 25.56 8.61
N ASP A 103 -18.72 26.09 9.82
CA ASP A 103 -19.82 25.79 10.74
C ASP A 103 -20.90 26.85 10.69
N GLY A 104 -20.58 28.04 10.21
CA GLY A 104 -21.48 29.18 10.07
C GLY A 104 -20.70 30.46 9.82
N HIS A 105 -21.40 31.59 9.97
CA HIS A 105 -20.83 32.93 9.82
C HIS A 105 -21.05 33.77 11.09
N PHE A 106 -19.99 34.42 11.54
CA PHE A 106 -19.99 35.28 12.70
C PHE A 106 -20.34 36.72 12.31
N TYR A 107 -21.36 37.27 13.00
CA TYR A 107 -21.83 38.63 12.78
C TYR A 107 -21.58 39.49 14.02
N ILE A 108 -20.84 40.56 13.81
CA ILE A 108 -20.62 41.57 14.82
C ILE A 108 -21.78 42.59 14.71
N ASN A 109 -22.58 42.74 15.77
CA ASN A 109 -23.61 43.73 15.81
C ASN A 109 -23.07 45.01 16.46
N ASN A 110 -22.82 46.01 15.64
CA ASN A 110 -22.32 47.33 16.06
C ASN A 110 -23.45 48.35 16.35
N GLY A 111 -24.71 47.90 16.39
CA GLY A 111 -25.88 48.73 16.63
C GLY A 111 -26.02 49.18 18.08
N SER A 112 -26.64 50.35 18.32
CA SER A 112 -26.56 51.07 19.57
C SER A 112 -27.49 50.63 20.71
N ARG A 113 -28.33 49.61 20.57
CA ARG A 113 -29.28 49.23 21.63
C ARG A 113 -29.49 47.73 21.91
N SER A 114 -28.92 46.85 21.12
CA SER A 114 -28.92 45.40 21.39
C SER A 114 -27.69 44.79 20.77
N ARG A 115 -26.63 44.79 21.57
CA ARG A 115 -25.27 44.52 21.04
C ARG A 115 -24.83 43.12 21.27
N HIS A 116 -25.60 42.14 20.84
CA HIS A 116 -25.11 40.80 20.89
C HIS A 116 -24.58 40.40 19.52
N SER A 117 -23.27 40.17 19.43
CA SER A 117 -22.72 39.43 18.31
C SER A 117 -23.33 38.04 18.29
N TYR A 118 -23.50 37.48 17.13
CA TYR A 118 -24.05 36.14 16.96
C TYR A 118 -23.39 35.36 15.87
N LEU A 119 -23.38 34.05 16.02
CA LEU A 119 -23.02 33.12 15.00
C LEU A 119 -24.29 32.58 14.33
N LYS A 120 -24.40 32.70 13.02
CA LYS A 120 -25.46 32.06 12.24
C LYS A 120 -24.91 30.75 11.71
N LEU A 121 -25.44 29.63 12.16
CA LEU A 121 -25.05 28.31 11.71
C LEU A 121 -25.60 27.99 10.31
N ASN A 122 -25.03 26.98 9.67
CA ASN A 122 -25.43 26.57 8.32
C ASN A 122 -26.87 26.02 8.25
N ASP A 123 -27.40 25.53 9.36
CA ASP A 123 -28.80 25.09 9.49
C ASP A 123 -29.79 26.27 9.67
N GLY A 124 -29.29 27.50 9.68
CA GLY A 124 -30.06 28.72 9.85
C GLY A 124 -30.28 29.12 11.32
N SER A 125 -29.93 28.31 12.29
CA SER A 125 -30.01 28.62 13.72
C SER A 125 -28.99 29.70 14.09
N ARG A 126 -29.23 30.36 15.25
CA ARG A 126 -28.36 31.44 15.74
C ARG A 126 -27.93 31.16 17.18
N ILE A 127 -26.64 31.36 17.41
CA ILE A 127 -26.07 31.38 18.75
C ILE A 127 -25.74 32.83 19.06
N ALA A 128 -26.41 33.42 20.03
CA ALA A 128 -26.22 34.81 20.45
C ALA A 128 -25.81 34.86 21.93
N GLY A 129 -24.94 35.81 22.25
CA GLY A 129 -24.47 35.98 23.62
C GLY A 129 -23.37 37.02 23.73
N GLU A 130 -22.93 37.23 24.97
CA GLU A 130 -21.82 38.09 25.29
C GLU A 130 -20.53 37.28 25.59
N GLY A 131 -19.35 37.92 25.47
CA GLY A 131 -18.10 37.26 25.83
C GLY A 131 -17.55 36.33 24.76
N TRP A 132 -17.81 36.64 23.51
CA TRP A 132 -17.22 35.91 22.41
C TRP A 132 -15.69 36.01 22.41
N LYS A 133 -15.04 34.88 22.19
CA LYS A 133 -13.59 34.76 21.96
C LYS A 133 -13.33 34.38 20.53
N ARG A 134 -12.42 35.09 19.89
CA ARG A 134 -11.92 34.80 18.55
C ARG A 134 -10.58 34.11 18.65
N TRP A 135 -10.44 33.02 17.93
CA TRP A 135 -9.21 32.25 17.78
C TRP A 135 -8.74 32.39 16.33
N HIS A 136 -7.63 33.09 16.15
CA HIS A 136 -7.06 33.30 14.81
C HIS A 136 -5.67 32.67 14.77
N TYR A 137 -5.47 31.67 13.93
CA TYR A 137 -4.20 30.97 13.80
C TYR A 137 -3.99 30.38 12.42
N THR A 138 -2.74 30.01 12.12
CA THR A 138 -2.39 29.29 10.91
C THR A 138 -2.13 27.82 11.26
N ARG A 139 -2.89 26.92 10.66
CA ARG A 139 -2.61 25.50 10.70
C ARG A 139 -1.61 25.17 9.59
N THR A 140 -0.51 24.55 9.93
CA THR A 140 0.41 23.97 8.96
C THR A 140 0.27 22.45 9.01
N THR A 141 -0.14 21.87 7.90
CA THR A 141 -0.25 20.41 7.74
C THR A 141 0.87 19.96 6.82
N THR A 142 1.69 19.05 7.30
CA THR A 142 2.74 18.41 6.49
C THR A 142 2.34 16.98 6.21
N THR A 143 2.21 16.64 4.94
CA THR A 143 1.82 15.30 4.48
C THR A 143 2.97 14.73 3.65
N SER A 144 3.31 13.46 3.87
CA SER A 144 4.24 12.76 3.00
C SER A 144 3.57 12.49 1.66
N THR A 145 4.29 12.72 0.58
CA THR A 145 3.85 12.45 -0.79
C THR A 145 4.88 11.58 -1.50
N ILE A 146 4.43 10.83 -2.49
CA ILE A 146 5.35 10.10 -3.36
C ILE A 146 5.76 11.05 -4.48
N GLU A 147 7.05 11.36 -4.57
CA GLU A 147 7.64 12.16 -5.65
C GLU A 147 8.05 11.31 -6.84
N HIS A 148 8.52 10.10 -6.56
CA HIS A 148 8.93 9.14 -7.56
C HIS A 148 8.71 7.74 -7.06
N GLN A 149 8.22 6.85 -7.92
CA GLN A 149 8.17 5.41 -7.66
C GLN A 149 8.46 4.63 -8.93
N ASP A 150 9.09 3.49 -8.75
CA ASP A 150 9.47 2.56 -9.80
C ASP A 150 9.28 1.12 -9.29
N PRO A 151 8.02 0.68 -9.16
CA PRO A 151 7.69 -0.56 -8.49
C PRO A 151 8.23 -1.77 -9.25
N ALA A 152 8.78 -2.70 -8.51
CA ALA A 152 9.06 -4.01 -9.05
C ALA A 152 7.75 -4.76 -9.34
N LYS A 153 7.77 -5.70 -10.28
CA LYS A 153 6.57 -6.41 -10.73
C LYS A 153 6.82 -7.91 -10.82
N ILE A 154 5.86 -8.67 -10.30
CA ILE A 154 5.72 -10.09 -10.58
C ILE A 154 4.35 -10.26 -11.24
N LEU A 155 4.32 -10.61 -12.52
CA LEU A 155 3.13 -10.64 -13.35
C LEU A 155 2.90 -12.09 -13.82
N ILE A 156 1.80 -12.70 -13.40
CA ILE A 156 1.49 -14.09 -13.73
C ILE A 156 0.09 -14.14 -14.34
N GLY A 157 -0.02 -14.54 -15.60
CA GLY A 157 -1.30 -14.61 -16.30
C GLY A 157 -2.20 -15.76 -15.85
N GLY A 158 -1.62 -16.87 -15.40
CA GLY A 158 -2.30 -18.03 -14.85
C GLY A 158 -2.34 -18.04 -13.33
N GLU A 159 -2.04 -19.18 -12.73
CA GLU A 159 -1.93 -19.37 -11.28
C GLU A 159 -0.51 -19.08 -10.78
N LEU A 160 -0.38 -18.50 -9.59
CA LEU A 160 0.90 -18.37 -8.90
C LEU A 160 0.96 -19.36 -7.73
N HIS A 161 1.90 -20.31 -7.82
CA HIS A 161 2.27 -21.19 -6.71
C HIS A 161 3.52 -20.63 -6.03
N LEU A 162 3.37 -20.18 -4.81
CA LEU A 162 4.45 -19.54 -4.07
C LEU A 162 4.73 -20.32 -2.79
N SER A 163 5.99 -20.78 -2.64
CA SER A 163 6.47 -21.50 -1.47
C SER A 163 7.73 -20.86 -0.95
N GLY A 164 7.76 -20.49 0.33
CA GLY A 164 8.91 -19.81 0.92
C GLY A 164 8.73 -19.52 2.40
N GLU A 165 9.75 -18.97 3.03
CA GLU A 165 9.76 -18.63 4.44
C GLU A 165 9.33 -17.18 4.67
N ASP A 166 9.91 -16.26 3.87
CA ASP A 166 9.65 -14.83 3.97
C ASP A 166 9.23 -14.26 2.62
N LEU A 167 8.12 -13.57 2.58
CA LEU A 167 7.66 -12.79 1.42
C LEU A 167 7.57 -11.32 1.81
N HIS A 168 8.34 -10.49 1.13
CA HIS A 168 8.26 -9.05 1.27
C HIS A 168 7.93 -8.40 -0.08
N ASN A 169 6.78 -7.74 -0.17
CA ASN A 169 6.38 -6.93 -1.31
C ASN A 169 6.31 -5.46 -0.87
N LYS A 170 7.38 -4.70 -1.12
CA LYS A 170 7.55 -3.33 -0.63
C LYS A 170 7.37 -2.33 -1.76
N GLN A 171 6.28 -1.54 -1.69
CA GLN A 171 5.95 -0.51 -2.70
C GLN A 171 5.99 -1.05 -4.15
N SER A 172 5.56 -2.29 -4.34
CA SER A 172 5.71 -3.06 -5.56
C SER A 172 4.44 -3.86 -5.86
N GLN A 173 4.41 -4.58 -6.98
CA GLN A 173 3.21 -5.24 -7.47
C GLN A 173 3.44 -6.74 -7.67
N ILE A 174 2.47 -7.53 -7.22
CA ILE A 174 2.32 -8.94 -7.59
C ILE A 174 0.91 -9.06 -8.16
N LEU A 175 0.80 -9.26 -9.48
CA LEU A 175 -0.46 -9.37 -10.19
C LEU A 175 -0.61 -10.79 -10.73
N VAL A 176 -1.74 -11.42 -10.44
CA VAL A 176 -2.02 -12.80 -10.81
C VAL A 176 -3.38 -12.87 -11.49
N GLY A 177 -3.43 -13.45 -12.67
CA GLY A 177 -4.64 -13.52 -13.48
C GLY A 177 -5.68 -14.49 -12.97
N GLN A 178 -5.30 -15.52 -12.20
CA GLN A 178 -6.26 -16.49 -11.68
C GLN A 178 -6.18 -16.55 -10.14
N LYS A 179 -5.39 -17.40 -9.56
CA LYS A 179 -5.30 -17.53 -8.09
C LYS A 179 -3.86 -17.63 -7.60
N VAL A 180 -3.66 -17.25 -6.35
CA VAL A 180 -2.41 -17.44 -5.62
C VAL A 180 -2.57 -18.64 -4.70
N LEU A 181 -1.67 -19.59 -4.81
CA LEU A 181 -1.58 -20.77 -3.96
C LEU A 181 -0.32 -20.65 -3.11
N LEU A 182 -0.51 -20.56 -1.81
CA LEU A 182 0.58 -20.52 -0.84
C LEU A 182 0.73 -21.90 -0.20
N ASP A 183 1.97 -22.36 -0.05
CA ASP A 183 2.23 -23.61 0.66
C ASP A 183 2.17 -23.35 2.17
N ASP A 184 1.12 -23.83 2.81
CA ASP A 184 0.81 -23.61 4.24
C ASP A 184 1.94 -24.05 5.21
N LYS A 185 2.85 -24.91 4.76
CA LYS A 185 3.92 -25.42 5.64
C LYS A 185 5.07 -24.47 5.83
N VAL A 186 5.22 -23.52 4.93
CA VAL A 186 6.43 -22.71 4.84
C VAL A 186 6.23 -21.32 5.45
N PHE A 187 5.03 -20.76 5.36
CA PHE A 187 4.74 -19.45 5.95
C PHE A 187 4.46 -19.47 7.46
N THR A 188 4.42 -20.63 8.10
CA THR A 188 4.07 -20.77 9.52
C THR A 188 5.23 -20.60 10.50
N GLN A 189 6.48 -20.56 10.05
CA GLN A 189 7.65 -20.55 10.95
C GLN A 189 8.31 -19.18 11.17
N SER A 190 8.14 -18.22 10.30
CA SER A 190 8.93 -16.99 10.33
C SER A 190 8.19 -15.75 10.84
N THR A 191 6.89 -15.77 10.90
CA THR A 191 6.12 -14.66 11.44
C THR A 191 5.27 -15.12 12.60
N ASN A 192 5.91 -15.27 13.74
CA ASN A 192 5.17 -15.28 15.00
C ASN A 192 4.20 -14.12 14.97
N ASP A 193 2.92 -14.42 14.82
CA ASP A 193 1.73 -13.59 15.00
C ASP A 193 1.13 -12.80 13.83
N ARG A 194 1.72 -12.72 12.64
CA ARG A 194 1.13 -11.87 11.60
C ARG A 194 0.48 -12.60 10.42
N LEU A 195 0.78 -13.87 10.24
CA LEU A 195 0.06 -14.73 9.31
C LEU A 195 -0.76 -15.74 10.13
N ARG A 196 -1.81 -15.24 10.78
CA ARG A 196 -2.72 -16.14 11.46
C ARG A 196 -3.80 -16.63 10.53
N SER A 197 -3.71 -17.91 10.32
CA SER A 197 -4.85 -18.80 10.23
C SER A 197 -5.64 -18.77 8.95
N SER A 198 -5.56 -19.89 8.33
CA SER A 198 -6.69 -20.50 7.65
C SER A 198 -7.53 -19.49 6.91
N LYS A 199 -7.31 -19.38 5.66
CA LYS A 199 -8.03 -18.54 4.73
C LYS A 199 -7.54 -17.09 4.69
N SER A 200 -6.40 -16.92 4.02
CA SER A 200 -6.14 -15.73 3.24
C SER A 200 -6.27 -14.39 3.95
N LYS A 201 -5.50 -14.18 5.02
CA LYS A 201 -5.27 -12.83 5.49
C LYS A 201 -3.78 -12.55 5.56
N LEU A 202 -3.25 -11.94 4.52
CA LEU A 202 -1.97 -11.24 4.57
C LEU A 202 -2.21 -9.94 5.34
N GLU A 203 -1.90 -9.91 6.62
CA GLU A 203 -1.91 -8.67 7.39
C GLU A 203 -0.66 -7.86 7.08
N ASN A 204 -0.92 -6.67 6.65
CA ASN A 204 -0.08 -5.79 5.89
C ASN A 204 0.56 -4.68 6.71
N ASP A 205 1.46 -4.96 7.64
CA ASP A 205 2.31 -3.89 8.17
C ASP A 205 3.64 -3.74 7.41
N ASP A 206 4.06 -4.79 6.69
CA ASP A 206 5.27 -4.79 5.88
C ASP A 206 5.02 -4.91 4.37
N LEU A 207 3.77 -5.13 3.96
CA LEU A 207 3.37 -5.18 2.55
C LEU A 207 2.86 -3.81 2.13
N ILE A 208 3.76 -2.92 1.82
CA ILE A 208 3.41 -1.69 1.16
C ILE A 208 3.43 -1.95 -0.35
N GLY A 209 2.40 -2.59 -0.83
CA GLY A 209 2.18 -2.89 -2.25
C GLY A 209 0.82 -3.52 -2.45
N ASN A 210 0.28 -3.38 -3.63
CA ASN A 210 -0.99 -4.00 -4.00
C ASN A 210 -0.73 -5.42 -4.47
N ILE A 211 -1.40 -6.39 -3.86
CA ILE A 211 -1.63 -7.68 -4.48
C ILE A 211 -3.03 -7.57 -5.09
N ASP A 212 -3.09 -7.27 -6.38
CA ASP A 212 -4.35 -7.28 -7.12
C ASP A 212 -4.56 -8.68 -7.67
N ILE A 213 -5.53 -9.37 -7.10
CA ILE A 213 -6.01 -10.65 -7.63
C ILE A 213 -7.24 -10.33 -8.44
N THR A 214 -7.06 -10.29 -9.75
CA THR A 214 -8.18 -10.21 -10.67
C THR A 214 -8.71 -11.61 -10.91
N ASP A 215 -9.89 -11.82 -10.40
CA ASP A 215 -10.77 -12.96 -10.53
C ASP A 215 -10.66 -14.06 -9.45
N GLN A 216 -11.72 -14.13 -8.66
CA GLN A 216 -12.20 -15.23 -7.81
C GLN A 216 -11.21 -15.94 -6.85
N GLY A 217 -10.09 -15.38 -6.56
CA GLY A 217 -9.25 -15.86 -5.47
C GLY A 217 -9.78 -15.40 -4.10
N GLU A 218 -9.74 -16.29 -3.11
CA GLU A 218 -10.17 -16.02 -1.73
C GLU A 218 -9.20 -15.11 -0.95
N PHE A 219 -8.64 -14.08 -1.59
CA PHE A 219 -7.86 -13.07 -0.91
C PHE A 219 -8.71 -11.83 -0.67
N VAL A 220 -9.11 -11.61 0.55
CA VAL A 220 -9.77 -10.38 0.99
C VAL A 220 -8.72 -9.45 1.59
N GLN A 221 -8.46 -8.34 0.92
CA GLN A 221 -7.72 -7.24 1.50
C GLN A 221 -8.69 -6.44 2.37
N GLU A 222 -8.59 -6.52 3.70
CA GLU A 222 -9.25 -5.56 4.59
C GLU A 222 -8.33 -4.35 4.80
N LYS A 223 -8.94 -3.15 4.62
CA LYS A 223 -8.33 -1.83 4.88
C LYS A 223 -8.11 -1.59 6.36
#